data_d36e67534fdbf3e3126dcbb1a24ba512
#
_entry.id   d36e67534fdbf3e3126dcbb1a24ba512
#
_cell.length_a   1.000
_cell.length_b   1.000
_cell.length_c   1.000
_cell.angle_alpha   90.00
_cell.angle_beta   90.00
_cell.angle_gamma   90.00
#
_symmetry.space_group_name_H-M   'P 1'
#
loop_
_entity.id
_entity.type
_entity.pdbx_description
1 polymer ?
#
loop_
_entity_poly.entity_id
_entity_poly.type
_entity_poly.pdbx_seq_one_letter_code
_entity_poly.pdbx_strand_id
1 'polypeptide(L)'
;MLGLGLTITFTVDWEVRLRTWGGRFLNRLVGEVLENAGVRIPHNGAKPYTISPILDPGGRIVNRLVPGTTYWFRASFMCNMIDCDGVVGAFVRDSYRLGSGEVVRVLRVRAREFRPSLNGGSSSNNNRSIIEWGVEYYPTVFPFARHYITHPSPARFLTSATKTLAQLLRNTEVTLDGGGELYNAIINNIDTRGFVKDLVLNTEIVGFRVRRLRVGLGGGRVMPAFYGTAEYVTVTENISLFNALLNVAEFFGVGKNRALGLGFVRVTHRVVRNEDSAVETIRGPTALGN
;
A
#
# COMPACT_ATOMS: atom_id res chain seq x y z
N MET A 1 9.26 -4.51 -15.26
CA MET A 1 9.08 -3.97 -13.88
C MET A 1 7.88 -3.05 -13.87
N LEU A 2 6.87 -3.33 -13.03
CA LEU A 2 5.67 -2.46 -12.93
C LEU A 2 5.83 -1.37 -11.85
N GLY A 3 6.64 -1.64 -10.84
CA GLY A 3 6.90 -0.68 -9.78
C GLY A 3 8.27 -0.88 -9.17
N LEU A 4 8.78 0.20 -8.57
CA LEU A 4 10.04 0.27 -7.86
C LEU A 4 9.79 0.75 -6.44
N GLY A 5 10.23 0.01 -5.43
CA GLY A 5 10.23 0.42 -4.03
C GLY A 5 11.64 0.75 -3.58
N LEU A 6 11.82 1.93 -3.01
CA LEU A 6 13.07 2.34 -2.37
C LEU A 6 12.84 2.46 -0.87
N THR A 7 13.64 1.77 -0.08
CA THR A 7 13.76 2.02 1.36
C THR A 7 15.01 2.87 1.57
N ILE A 8 14.79 4.11 1.97
CA ILE A 8 15.83 5.11 2.18
C ILE A 8 16.07 5.27 3.68
N THR A 9 17.30 4.96 4.12
CA THR A 9 17.77 5.20 5.48
C THR A 9 18.59 6.48 5.48
N PHE A 10 18.32 7.39 6.39
CA PHE A 10 18.94 8.71 6.40
C PHE A 10 19.13 9.27 7.82
N THR A 11 19.93 10.32 7.91
CA THR A 11 20.06 11.19 9.08
C THR A 11 20.01 12.65 8.65
N VAL A 12 20.03 13.58 9.61
CA VAL A 12 20.06 15.02 9.38
C VAL A 12 21.26 15.66 10.09
N ASP A 13 21.76 16.78 9.57
CA ASP A 13 22.93 17.47 10.13
C ASP A 13 22.57 18.32 11.34
N TRP A 14 21.32 18.80 11.43
CA TRP A 14 20.78 19.55 12.58
C TRP A 14 19.35 19.15 12.88
N GLU A 15 18.87 19.57 14.04
CA GLU A 15 17.51 19.27 14.46
C GLU A 15 16.46 19.83 13.48
N VAL A 16 15.55 18.97 13.01
CA VAL A 16 14.40 19.37 12.19
C VAL A 16 13.11 19.08 12.95
N ARG A 17 12.40 20.14 13.32
CA ARG A 17 11.05 20.04 13.91
C ARG A 17 10.01 20.03 12.80
N LEU A 18 9.29 18.94 12.67
CA LEU A 18 8.22 18.79 11.69
C LEU A 18 6.95 19.47 12.21
N ARG A 19 6.78 20.78 11.91
CA ARG A 19 5.61 21.59 12.35
C ARG A 19 4.28 21.07 11.78
N THR A 20 4.34 20.24 10.76
CA THR A 20 3.19 19.58 10.12
C THR A 20 3.50 18.10 9.97
N TRP A 21 2.60 17.36 9.36
CA TRP A 21 2.81 15.95 9.05
C TRP A 21 4.13 15.71 8.30
N GLY A 22 4.98 14.81 8.80
CA GLY A 22 6.31 14.52 8.25
C GLY A 22 6.32 14.06 6.79
N GLY A 23 5.22 13.52 6.31
CA GLY A 23 5.07 13.16 4.90
C GLY A 23 5.14 14.35 3.94
N ARG A 24 4.89 15.59 4.39
CA ARG A 24 5.13 16.78 3.57
C ARG A 24 6.62 17.06 3.38
N PHE A 25 7.40 16.88 4.44
CA PHE A 25 8.85 16.96 4.36
C PHE A 25 9.39 15.93 3.36
N LEU A 26 8.95 14.67 3.47
CA LEU A 26 9.35 13.61 2.55
C LEU A 26 8.86 13.86 1.11
N ASN A 27 7.63 14.34 0.92
CA ASN A 27 7.13 14.66 -0.41
C ASN A 27 7.97 15.73 -1.09
N ARG A 28 8.42 16.75 -0.35
CA ARG A 28 9.33 17.77 -0.84
C ARG A 28 10.71 17.17 -1.14
N LEU A 29 11.28 16.39 -0.22
CA LEU A 29 12.56 15.71 -0.43
C LEU A 29 12.54 14.85 -1.71
N VAL A 30 11.53 13.99 -1.86
CA VAL A 30 11.40 13.14 -3.05
C VAL A 30 11.23 13.97 -4.30
N GLY A 31 10.41 15.03 -4.26
CA GLY A 31 10.21 15.93 -5.40
C GLY A 31 11.51 16.62 -5.83
N GLU A 32 12.22 17.28 -4.92
CA GLU A 32 13.47 17.99 -5.20
C GLU A 32 14.59 17.04 -5.68
N VAL A 33 14.68 15.84 -5.08
CA VAL A 33 15.65 14.82 -5.51
C VAL A 33 15.41 14.39 -6.95
N LEU A 34 14.16 14.12 -7.33
CA LEU A 34 13.80 13.69 -8.68
C LEU A 34 13.96 14.83 -9.70
N GLU A 35 13.54 16.03 -9.36
CA GLU A 35 13.69 17.22 -10.23
C GLU A 35 15.16 17.52 -10.50
N ASN A 36 16.01 17.48 -9.49
CA ASN A 36 17.46 17.69 -9.62
C ASN A 36 18.15 16.61 -10.46
N ALA A 37 17.58 15.41 -10.54
CA ALA A 37 18.04 14.34 -11.40
C ALA A 37 17.43 14.38 -12.82
N GLY A 38 16.62 15.39 -13.14
CA GLY A 38 15.95 15.52 -14.43
C GLY A 38 14.74 14.58 -14.61
N VAL A 39 14.32 13.91 -13.56
CA VAL A 39 13.15 13.01 -13.60
C VAL A 39 11.88 13.84 -13.52
N ARG A 40 11.11 13.86 -14.60
CA ARG A 40 9.88 14.67 -14.69
C ARG A 40 8.75 14.05 -13.86
N ILE A 41 8.17 14.86 -12.97
CA ILE A 41 6.98 14.48 -12.20
C ILE A 41 5.79 15.28 -12.75
N PRO A 42 4.65 14.63 -13.08
CA PRO A 42 3.45 15.33 -13.47
C PRO A 42 2.99 16.31 -12.38
N HIS A 43 2.88 17.60 -12.70
CA HIS A 43 2.42 18.61 -11.75
C HIS A 43 0.93 18.49 -11.46
N ASN A 44 0.15 18.11 -12.46
CA ASN A 44 -1.30 17.98 -12.39
C ASN A 44 -1.68 16.48 -12.36
N GLY A 45 -2.55 16.08 -11.42
CA GLY A 45 -3.05 14.72 -11.34
C GLY A 45 -2.49 13.90 -10.19
N ALA A 46 -2.62 12.59 -10.30
CA ALA A 46 -2.10 11.64 -9.32
C ALA A 46 -0.57 11.59 -9.41
N LYS A 47 0.10 11.70 -8.28
CA LYS A 47 1.56 11.53 -8.24
C LYS A 47 1.92 10.08 -8.57
N PRO A 48 3.00 9.85 -9.35
CA PRO A 48 3.43 8.52 -9.78
C PRO A 48 4.13 7.73 -8.64
N TYR A 49 4.04 8.22 -7.42
CA TYR A 49 4.66 7.59 -6.26
C TYR A 49 3.81 7.71 -5.00
N THR A 50 4.14 6.84 -4.06
CA THR A 50 3.63 6.86 -2.68
C THR A 50 4.81 6.84 -1.72
N ILE A 51 4.63 7.39 -0.51
CA ILE A 51 5.66 7.37 0.54
C ILE A 51 5.07 6.87 1.85
N SER A 52 5.91 6.24 2.69
CA SER A 52 5.55 5.95 4.09
C SER A 52 5.72 7.18 4.96
N PRO A 53 5.25 7.18 6.22
CA PRO A 53 5.73 8.12 7.23
C PRO A 53 7.25 8.03 7.43
N ILE A 54 7.84 9.03 8.12
CA ILE A 54 9.21 8.91 8.66
C ILE A 54 9.14 8.02 9.89
N LEU A 55 9.99 7.01 9.91
CA LEU A 55 10.03 6.00 10.97
C LEU A 55 11.42 5.96 11.63
N ASP A 56 11.42 5.73 12.95
CA ASP A 56 12.64 5.39 13.68
C ASP A 56 13.05 3.92 13.39
N PRO A 57 14.21 3.45 13.86
CA PRO A 57 14.62 2.05 13.69
C PRO A 57 13.63 1.05 14.29
N GLY A 58 12.87 1.43 15.30
CA GLY A 58 11.80 0.63 15.91
C GLY A 58 10.47 0.64 15.12
N GLY A 59 10.39 1.35 13.98
CA GLY A 59 9.19 1.46 13.16
C GLY A 59 8.13 2.42 13.68
N ARG A 60 8.46 3.28 14.64
CA ARG A 60 7.54 4.30 15.19
C ARG A 60 7.61 5.58 14.38
N ILE A 61 6.46 6.22 14.19
CA ILE A 61 6.37 7.51 13.49
C ILE A 61 7.05 8.59 14.34
N VAL A 62 7.88 9.41 13.68
CA VAL A 62 8.57 10.53 14.32
C VAL A 62 8.08 11.87 13.76
N ASN A 63 8.06 12.89 14.63
CA ASN A 63 7.75 14.27 14.29
C ASN A 63 8.92 15.26 14.54
N ARG A 64 10.07 14.72 14.95
CA ARG A 64 11.30 15.46 15.19
C ARG A 64 12.48 14.61 14.73
N LEU A 65 13.37 15.21 13.95
CA LEU A 65 14.58 14.58 13.50
C LEU A 65 15.75 15.20 14.26
N VAL A 66 16.59 14.34 14.86
CA VAL A 66 17.73 14.74 15.69
C VAL A 66 19.02 14.31 14.98
N PRO A 67 20.05 15.13 14.93
CA PRO A 67 21.36 14.77 14.35
C PRO A 67 21.90 13.48 14.97
N GLY A 68 22.58 12.68 14.15
CA GLY A 68 23.16 11.40 14.59
C GLY A 68 22.15 10.25 14.78
N THR A 69 20.85 10.53 14.71
CA THR A 69 19.82 9.51 14.76
C THR A 69 19.49 9.03 13.34
N THR A 70 19.36 7.72 13.21
CA THR A 70 18.96 7.08 11.94
C THR A 70 17.45 7.04 11.82
N TYR A 71 16.95 7.41 10.65
CA TYR A 71 15.54 7.33 10.27
C TYR A 71 15.41 6.60 8.96
N TRP A 72 14.21 6.15 8.65
CA TRP A 72 13.93 5.57 7.35
C TRP A 72 12.52 5.90 6.87
N PHE A 73 12.36 5.82 5.57
CA PHE A 73 11.05 5.83 4.90
C PHE A 73 11.10 4.95 3.65
N ARG A 74 9.93 4.59 3.16
CA ARG A 74 9.77 3.88 1.90
C ARG A 74 9.10 4.81 0.88
N ALA A 75 9.64 4.85 -0.33
CA ALA A 75 9.01 5.46 -1.49
C ALA A 75 8.76 4.36 -2.54
N SER A 76 7.54 4.29 -3.08
CA SER A 76 7.16 3.31 -4.10
C SER A 76 6.69 4.05 -5.34
N PHE A 77 7.29 3.73 -6.48
CA PHE A 77 7.13 4.42 -7.77
C PHE A 77 6.42 3.52 -8.78
N MET A 78 5.54 4.11 -9.59
CA MET A 78 4.83 3.43 -10.69
C MET A 78 5.63 3.60 -11.97
N CYS A 79 6.32 2.55 -12.44
CA CYS A 79 7.27 2.64 -13.55
C CYS A 79 6.61 2.82 -14.93
N ASN A 80 5.31 2.64 -15.04
CA ASN A 80 4.54 3.02 -16.22
C ASN A 80 4.22 4.54 -16.29
N MET A 81 4.57 5.31 -15.24
CA MET A 81 4.29 6.74 -15.15
C MET A 81 5.55 7.59 -14.95
N ILE A 82 6.69 6.97 -14.59
CA ILE A 82 7.96 7.63 -14.30
C ILE A 82 9.10 6.71 -14.70
N ASP A 83 10.22 7.30 -15.13
CA ASP A 83 11.46 6.56 -15.39
C ASP A 83 12.05 6.04 -14.06
N CYS A 84 11.89 4.75 -13.82
CA CYS A 84 12.36 4.10 -12.59
C CYS A 84 13.88 3.94 -12.53
N ASP A 85 14.58 3.85 -13.66
CA ASP A 85 16.05 3.77 -13.68
C ASP A 85 16.64 5.13 -13.28
N GLY A 86 16.08 6.22 -13.80
CA GLY A 86 16.41 7.57 -13.37
C GLY A 86 16.11 7.81 -11.89
N VAL A 87 15.03 7.23 -11.36
CA VAL A 87 14.70 7.30 -9.92
C VAL A 87 15.78 6.66 -9.07
N VAL A 88 16.29 5.47 -9.42
CA VAL A 88 17.37 4.82 -8.66
C VAL A 88 18.61 5.71 -8.64
N GLY A 89 19.03 6.22 -9.81
CA GLY A 89 20.17 7.13 -9.94
C GLY A 89 20.02 8.41 -9.10
N ALA A 90 18.79 8.92 -8.98
CA ALA A 90 18.52 10.13 -8.20
C ALA A 90 18.84 9.97 -6.70
N PHE A 91 18.64 8.78 -6.13
CA PHE A 91 18.83 8.51 -4.69
C PHE A 91 20.21 7.95 -4.31
N VAL A 92 21.15 7.85 -5.23
CA VAL A 92 22.52 7.32 -4.97
C VAL A 92 23.45 8.37 -4.33
N ARG A 93 23.06 9.64 -4.27
CA ARG A 93 23.89 10.72 -3.68
C ARG A 93 23.91 10.63 -2.15
N ASP A 94 25.07 10.95 -1.56
CA ASP A 94 25.27 10.91 -0.11
C ASP A 94 24.45 11.94 0.65
N SER A 95 24.15 13.10 0.04
CA SER A 95 23.42 14.17 0.73
C SER A 95 22.56 15.01 -0.21
N TYR A 96 21.48 15.54 0.34
CA TYR A 96 20.55 16.45 -0.33
C TYR A 96 20.32 17.68 0.53
N ARG A 97 20.51 18.85 -0.07
CA ARG A 97 20.12 20.12 0.56
C ARG A 97 18.77 20.52 0.00
N LEU A 98 17.77 20.61 0.86
CA LEU A 98 16.44 21.07 0.48
C LEU A 98 16.41 22.61 0.31
N GLY A 99 15.52 23.11 -0.51
CA GLY A 99 15.35 24.55 -0.73
C GLY A 99 15.02 25.35 0.53
N SER A 100 14.52 24.69 1.59
CA SER A 100 14.31 25.27 2.92
C SER A 100 15.54 25.22 3.84
N GLY A 101 16.66 24.70 3.33
CA GLY A 101 17.95 24.71 4.01
C GLY A 101 18.32 23.42 4.74
N GLU A 102 17.38 22.51 5.00
CA GLU A 102 17.68 21.24 5.68
C GLU A 102 18.62 20.39 4.82
N VAL A 103 19.59 19.73 5.48
CA VAL A 103 20.47 18.74 4.86
C VAL A 103 20.09 17.35 5.33
N VAL A 104 19.79 16.50 4.37
CA VAL A 104 19.48 15.07 4.59
C VAL A 104 20.64 14.26 4.05
N ARG A 105 21.29 13.48 4.92
CA ARG A 105 22.35 12.53 4.52
C ARG A 105 21.73 11.15 4.34
N VAL A 106 21.86 10.61 3.15
CA VAL A 106 21.42 9.24 2.84
C VAL A 106 22.52 8.27 3.27
N LEU A 107 22.18 7.38 4.18
CA LEU A 107 23.07 6.35 4.71
C LEU A 107 22.99 5.06 3.92
N ARG A 108 21.78 4.76 3.41
CA ARG A 108 21.52 3.51 2.67
C ARG A 108 20.27 3.64 1.81
N VAL A 109 20.35 3.08 0.61
CA VAL A 109 19.19 2.86 -0.26
C VAL A 109 19.08 1.36 -0.55
N ARG A 110 17.89 0.81 -0.38
CA ARG A 110 17.57 -0.57 -0.81
C ARG A 110 16.45 -0.48 -1.83
N ALA A 111 16.71 -1.01 -3.01
CA ALA A 111 15.71 -1.11 -4.07
C ALA A 111 15.03 -2.49 -4.05
N ARG A 112 13.74 -2.51 -4.35
CA ARG A 112 12.93 -3.73 -4.55
C ARG A 112 12.01 -3.52 -5.74
N GLU A 113 12.06 -4.42 -6.68
CA GLU A 113 11.11 -4.45 -7.79
C GLU A 113 9.73 -4.93 -7.31
N PHE A 114 8.70 -4.37 -7.92
CA PHE A 114 7.34 -4.86 -7.79
C PHE A 114 6.88 -5.52 -9.08
N ARG A 115 6.54 -6.78 -8.97
CA ARG A 115 5.90 -7.58 -10.00
C ARG A 115 4.75 -8.33 -9.32
N PRO A 116 3.49 -8.00 -9.60
CA PRO A 116 2.38 -8.78 -9.04
C PRO A 116 2.46 -10.18 -9.63
N SER A 117 2.56 -11.18 -8.77
CA SER A 117 2.40 -12.57 -9.19
C SER A 117 0.90 -12.82 -9.31
N LEU A 118 0.43 -13.04 -10.52
CA LEU A 118 -0.90 -13.56 -10.82
C LEU A 118 -0.86 -15.07 -11.10
N ASN A 119 0.32 -15.69 -10.88
CA ASN A 119 0.52 -17.13 -11.02
C ASN A 119 -0.15 -17.84 -9.83
N GLY A 120 -1.42 -18.05 -9.91
CA GLY A 120 -2.16 -19.05 -9.19
C GLY A 120 -2.58 -20.05 -10.23
N GLY A 121 -2.11 -21.28 -10.10
CA GLY A 121 -2.61 -22.33 -10.95
C GLY A 121 -4.12 -22.22 -11.02
N SER A 122 -4.66 -22.20 -12.23
CA SER A 122 -6.06 -22.48 -12.45
C SER A 122 -6.30 -23.87 -11.87
N SER A 123 -6.57 -23.95 -10.56
CA SER A 123 -7.23 -25.14 -10.07
C SER A 123 -8.58 -25.07 -10.75
N SER A 124 -8.76 -25.93 -11.74
CA SER A 124 -10.01 -26.16 -12.46
C SER A 124 -11.15 -26.65 -11.54
N ASN A 125 -10.92 -26.65 -10.26
CA ASN A 125 -11.90 -26.93 -9.24
C ASN A 125 -12.40 -25.59 -8.69
N ASN A 126 -13.69 -25.34 -8.78
CA ASN A 126 -14.44 -24.19 -8.22
C ASN A 126 -14.38 -24.14 -6.67
N ASN A 127 -13.23 -24.46 -6.07
CA ASN A 127 -13.08 -24.53 -4.63
C ASN A 127 -12.84 -23.15 -4.08
N ARG A 128 -13.77 -22.66 -3.27
CA ARG A 128 -13.62 -21.44 -2.50
C ARG A 128 -12.56 -21.62 -1.41
N SER A 129 -11.75 -20.62 -1.25
CA SER A 129 -10.71 -20.60 -0.21
C SER A 129 -11.01 -19.55 0.84
N ILE A 130 -10.78 -19.91 2.09
CA ILE A 130 -10.88 -19.00 3.23
C ILE A 130 -9.50 -18.44 3.52
N ILE A 131 -9.38 -17.13 3.48
CA ILE A 131 -8.13 -16.40 3.72
C ILE A 131 -8.31 -15.51 4.95
N GLU A 132 -7.50 -15.72 5.97
CA GLU A 132 -7.34 -14.80 7.08
C GLU A 132 -6.23 -13.81 6.74
N TRP A 133 -6.49 -12.52 6.95
CA TRP A 133 -5.51 -11.48 6.70
C TRP A 133 -5.60 -10.34 7.69
N GLY A 134 -4.45 -9.83 8.06
CA GLY A 134 -4.29 -8.73 8.99
C GLY A 134 -3.68 -7.51 8.32
N VAL A 135 -4.06 -6.33 8.77
CA VAL A 135 -3.51 -5.06 8.30
C VAL A 135 -3.09 -4.21 9.49
N GLU A 136 -1.82 -3.83 9.53
CA GLU A 136 -1.34 -2.72 10.36
C GLU A 136 -1.44 -1.43 9.55
N TYR A 137 -2.34 -0.55 9.95
CA TYR A 137 -2.54 0.76 9.34
C TYR A 137 -1.67 1.81 10.03
N TYR A 138 -0.80 2.45 9.28
CA TYR A 138 -0.26 3.77 9.64
C TYR A 138 -1.31 4.83 9.29
N PRO A 139 -1.14 6.11 9.64
CA PRO A 139 -2.19 7.09 9.44
C PRO A 139 -2.82 7.00 8.05
N THR A 140 -4.07 6.56 8.00
CA THR A 140 -4.80 6.22 6.77
C THR A 140 -6.10 7.01 6.69
N VAL A 141 -6.46 7.42 5.49
CA VAL A 141 -7.69 8.17 5.19
C VAL A 141 -8.40 7.53 4.02
N PHE A 142 -9.61 7.08 4.22
CA PHE A 142 -10.47 6.61 3.13
C PHE A 142 -11.52 7.68 2.76
N PRO A 143 -11.53 8.17 1.52
CA PRO A 143 -12.58 9.06 1.07
C PRO A 143 -13.86 8.27 0.77
N PHE A 144 -15.01 8.84 1.16
CA PHE A 144 -16.31 8.33 0.78
C PHE A 144 -17.29 9.50 0.55
N ALA A 145 -17.74 9.67 -0.68
CA ALA A 145 -18.50 10.84 -1.09
C ALA A 145 -17.75 12.13 -0.66
N ARG A 146 -18.35 12.98 0.17
CA ARG A 146 -17.72 14.20 0.71
C ARG A 146 -17.13 14.01 2.11
N HIS A 147 -17.12 12.77 2.63
CA HIS A 147 -16.68 12.44 3.99
C HIS A 147 -15.35 11.69 3.99
N TYR A 148 -14.74 11.62 5.17
CA TYR A 148 -13.58 10.79 5.43
C TYR A 148 -13.96 9.69 6.43
N ILE A 149 -13.71 8.45 6.03
CA ILE A 149 -13.89 7.26 6.86
C ILE A 149 -12.65 7.10 7.73
N THR A 150 -12.86 7.04 9.05
CA THR A 150 -11.78 6.96 10.07
C THR A 150 -11.82 5.63 10.83
N HIS A 151 -12.10 4.55 10.12
CA HIS A 151 -12.06 3.18 10.62
C HIS A 151 -11.67 2.23 9.48
N PRO A 152 -11.20 1.01 9.79
CA PRO A 152 -10.93 0.00 8.80
C PRO A 152 -12.20 -0.34 8.03
N SER A 153 -12.08 -0.40 6.70
CA SER A 153 -13.18 -0.76 5.82
C SER A 153 -12.63 -1.66 4.71
N PRO A 154 -13.01 -2.94 4.65
CA PRO A 154 -12.55 -3.85 3.61
C PRO A 154 -12.95 -3.33 2.22
N ALA A 155 -14.14 -2.78 2.08
CA ALA A 155 -14.59 -2.18 0.83
C ALA A 155 -13.65 -1.05 0.33
N ARG A 156 -13.21 -0.17 1.23
CA ARG A 156 -12.30 0.94 0.86
C ARG A 156 -10.88 0.46 0.62
N PHE A 157 -10.42 -0.50 1.41
CA PHE A 157 -9.12 -1.13 1.23
C PHE A 157 -9.03 -1.80 -0.14
N LEU A 158 -9.93 -2.73 -0.44
CA LEU A 158 -9.97 -3.50 -1.70
C LEU A 158 -10.17 -2.57 -2.91
N THR A 159 -11.11 -1.62 -2.84
CA THR A 159 -11.29 -0.62 -3.91
C THR A 159 -10.02 0.20 -4.16
N SER A 160 -9.29 0.58 -3.10
CA SER A 160 -8.03 1.34 -3.25
C SER A 160 -6.93 0.49 -3.89
N ALA A 161 -6.78 -0.76 -3.47
CA ALA A 161 -5.81 -1.70 -4.03
C ALA A 161 -6.11 -1.99 -5.51
N THR A 162 -7.37 -2.26 -5.86
CA THR A 162 -7.79 -2.52 -7.24
C THR A 162 -7.54 -1.32 -8.16
N LYS A 163 -7.87 -0.11 -7.71
CA LYS A 163 -7.57 1.11 -8.48
C LYS A 163 -6.07 1.29 -8.72
N THR A 164 -5.25 0.95 -7.74
CA THR A 164 -3.79 1.03 -7.86
C THR A 164 -3.27 -0.04 -8.82
N LEU A 165 -3.76 -1.27 -8.73
CA LEU A 165 -3.42 -2.35 -9.66
C LEU A 165 -3.81 -1.98 -11.10
N ALA A 166 -5.04 -1.50 -11.31
CA ALA A 166 -5.48 -1.04 -12.63
C ALA A 166 -4.63 0.12 -13.18
N GLN A 167 -4.16 1.03 -12.31
CA GLN A 167 -3.26 2.12 -12.71
C GLN A 167 -1.88 1.61 -13.10
N LEU A 168 -1.33 0.62 -12.39
CA LEU A 168 -0.05 -0.02 -12.71
C LEU A 168 -0.09 -0.79 -14.03
N LEU A 169 -1.22 -1.42 -14.34
CA LEU A 169 -1.39 -2.22 -15.55
C LEU A 169 -1.74 -1.36 -16.79
N ARG A 170 -2.15 -0.13 -16.60
CA ARG A 170 -2.51 0.77 -17.71
C ARG A 170 -1.27 1.05 -18.56
N ASN A 171 -1.38 0.84 -19.88
CA ASN A 171 -0.32 1.04 -20.87
C ASN A 171 0.91 0.11 -20.71
N THR A 172 0.77 -1.02 -20.06
CA THR A 172 1.82 -2.04 -19.98
C THR A 172 1.46 -3.23 -20.88
N GLU A 173 2.34 -3.55 -21.85
CA GLU A 173 2.31 -4.83 -22.59
C GLU A 173 2.81 -5.97 -21.70
N VAL A 174 2.16 -6.19 -20.57
CA VAL A 174 2.52 -7.31 -19.68
C VAL A 174 1.69 -8.50 -20.09
N THR A 175 2.29 -9.41 -20.82
CA THR A 175 1.79 -10.79 -20.96
C THR A 175 1.87 -11.45 -19.59
N LEU A 176 0.73 -11.55 -18.92
CA LEU A 176 0.59 -12.27 -17.66
C LEU A 176 0.25 -13.73 -18.01
N ASP A 177 1.20 -14.62 -17.82
CA ASP A 177 0.98 -16.05 -18.00
C ASP A 177 -0.17 -16.50 -17.08
N GLY A 178 -1.24 -17.04 -17.66
CA GLY A 178 -2.34 -17.69 -16.96
C GLY A 178 -3.50 -16.83 -16.42
N GLY A 179 -3.49 -15.50 -16.59
CA GLY A 179 -4.53 -14.60 -16.06
C GLY A 179 -5.25 -13.74 -17.10
N GLY A 180 -5.25 -14.12 -18.37
CA GLY A 180 -5.64 -13.27 -19.49
C GLY A 180 -7.04 -12.65 -19.39
N GLU A 181 -8.05 -13.38 -18.97
CA GLU A 181 -9.43 -12.85 -18.88
C GLU A 181 -9.59 -11.81 -17.78
N LEU A 182 -9.01 -12.07 -16.61
CA LEU A 182 -9.10 -11.18 -15.49
C LEU A 182 -8.22 -9.91 -15.67
N TYR A 183 -7.07 -10.09 -16.30
CA TYR A 183 -6.22 -8.98 -16.73
C TYR A 183 -6.96 -8.08 -17.70
N ASN A 184 -7.62 -8.64 -18.71
CA ASN A 184 -8.44 -7.90 -19.66
C ASN A 184 -9.63 -7.21 -18.96
N ALA A 185 -10.28 -7.86 -17.99
CA ALA A 185 -11.34 -7.26 -17.18
C ALA A 185 -10.83 -6.08 -16.34
N ILE A 186 -9.66 -6.18 -15.74
CA ILE A 186 -9.05 -5.08 -14.96
C ILE A 186 -8.63 -3.93 -15.88
N ILE A 187 -8.03 -4.20 -17.05
CA ILE A 187 -7.54 -3.19 -17.98
C ILE A 187 -8.67 -2.54 -18.75
N ASN A 188 -9.62 -3.31 -19.26
CA ASN A 188 -10.68 -2.80 -20.14
C ASN A 188 -11.83 -2.14 -19.39
N ASN A 189 -11.73 -1.90 -18.07
CA ASN A 189 -12.80 -1.38 -17.22
C ASN A 189 -14.07 -2.26 -17.20
N ILE A 190 -13.99 -3.48 -17.70
CA ILE A 190 -15.11 -4.43 -17.69
C ILE A 190 -15.18 -5.01 -16.28
N ASP A 191 -16.08 -4.45 -15.53
CA ASP A 191 -16.56 -4.92 -14.23
C ASP A 191 -15.55 -5.17 -13.09
N THR A 192 -14.48 -4.32 -13.01
CA THR A 192 -13.72 -4.22 -11.75
C THR A 192 -14.63 -3.90 -10.56
N ARG A 193 -15.82 -3.34 -10.81
CA ARG A 193 -16.82 -3.05 -9.78
C ARG A 193 -17.51 -4.33 -9.30
N GLY A 194 -17.89 -5.24 -10.20
CA GLY A 194 -18.50 -6.52 -9.85
C GLY A 194 -17.53 -7.38 -9.05
N PHE A 195 -16.29 -7.52 -9.53
CA PHE A 195 -15.25 -8.25 -8.82
C PHE A 195 -14.98 -7.71 -7.42
N VAL A 196 -14.77 -6.37 -7.28
CA VAL A 196 -14.58 -5.76 -5.95
C VAL A 196 -15.83 -5.91 -5.09
N LYS A 197 -17.02 -5.82 -5.67
CA LYS A 197 -18.28 -6.03 -4.97
C LYS A 197 -18.37 -7.44 -4.41
N ASP A 198 -18.02 -8.45 -5.21
CA ASP A 198 -18.00 -9.84 -4.77
C ASP A 198 -17.01 -10.06 -3.61
N LEU A 199 -15.75 -9.63 -3.76
CA LEU A 199 -14.78 -9.70 -2.68
C LEU A 199 -15.26 -9.00 -1.41
N VAL A 200 -15.88 -7.83 -1.53
CA VAL A 200 -16.37 -7.06 -0.38
C VAL A 200 -17.53 -7.77 0.31
N LEU A 201 -18.45 -8.38 -0.45
CA LEU A 201 -19.58 -9.14 0.10
C LEU A 201 -19.12 -10.42 0.82
N ASN A 202 -17.99 -10.97 0.41
CA ASN A 202 -17.40 -12.18 0.99
C ASN A 202 -16.23 -11.87 1.95
N THR A 203 -16.14 -10.63 2.47
CA THR A 203 -15.12 -10.22 3.44
C THR A 203 -15.76 -9.66 4.70
N GLU A 204 -15.40 -10.23 5.84
CA GLU A 204 -15.82 -9.79 7.16
C GLU A 204 -14.64 -9.26 7.98
N ILE A 205 -14.92 -8.25 8.83
CA ILE A 205 -13.97 -7.78 9.84
C ILE A 205 -14.18 -8.62 11.09
N VAL A 206 -13.17 -9.41 11.45
CA VAL A 206 -13.23 -10.26 12.66
C VAL A 206 -12.69 -9.57 13.91
N GLY A 207 -11.90 -8.53 13.73
CA GLY A 207 -11.40 -7.72 14.85
C GLY A 207 -10.71 -6.45 14.38
N PHE A 208 -10.70 -5.42 15.22
CA PHE A 208 -9.85 -4.26 14.98
C PHE A 208 -9.52 -3.50 16.27
N ARG A 209 -8.35 -2.86 16.27
CA ARG A 209 -7.89 -1.95 17.31
C ARG A 209 -7.31 -0.71 16.65
N VAL A 210 -8.11 0.33 16.48
CA VAL A 210 -7.70 1.56 15.81
C VAL A 210 -7.95 2.80 16.65
N ARG A 211 -7.15 3.83 16.42
CA ARG A 211 -7.29 5.16 17.02
C ARG A 211 -7.46 6.20 15.91
N ARG A 212 -8.31 7.18 16.19
CA ARG A 212 -8.49 8.35 15.31
C ARG A 212 -7.43 9.40 15.64
N LEU A 213 -6.98 10.11 14.62
CA LEU A 213 -6.08 11.26 14.78
C LEU A 213 -6.42 12.33 13.74
N ARG A 214 -5.90 13.54 13.98
CA ARG A 214 -6.00 14.66 13.04
C ARG A 214 -4.60 14.93 12.49
N VAL A 215 -4.46 14.87 11.18
CA VAL A 215 -3.18 15.07 10.47
C VAL A 215 -3.16 16.47 9.87
N GLY A 216 -2.26 17.32 10.35
CA GLY A 216 -2.04 18.66 9.83
C GLY A 216 -1.25 18.62 8.52
N LEU A 217 -1.88 18.95 7.40
CA LEU A 217 -1.24 18.97 6.09
C LEU A 217 -0.64 20.35 5.72
N GLY A 218 -0.65 21.32 6.66
CA GLY A 218 -0.20 22.70 6.45
C GLY A 218 -1.19 23.57 5.68
N GLY A 219 -0.99 24.90 5.72
CA GLY A 219 -1.93 25.87 5.13
C GLY A 219 -3.31 25.80 5.77
N GLY A 220 -3.41 25.53 7.08
CA GLY A 220 -4.68 25.39 7.81
C GLY A 220 -5.43 24.08 7.53
N ARG A 221 -4.97 23.26 6.60
CA ARG A 221 -5.64 22.00 6.24
C ARG A 221 -5.36 20.90 7.26
N VAL A 222 -6.43 20.36 7.83
CA VAL A 222 -6.40 19.22 8.76
C VAL A 222 -7.25 18.11 8.19
N MET A 223 -6.75 16.89 8.24
CA MET A 223 -7.43 15.71 7.73
C MET A 223 -7.63 14.69 8.84
N PRO A 224 -8.86 14.21 9.07
CA PRO A 224 -9.08 13.10 9.97
C PRO A 224 -8.53 11.82 9.37
N ALA A 225 -7.80 11.05 10.17
CA ALA A 225 -7.21 9.78 9.81
C ALA A 225 -7.40 8.76 10.94
N PHE A 226 -7.04 7.52 10.69
CA PHE A 226 -6.94 6.48 11.72
C PHE A 226 -5.65 5.69 11.56
N TYR A 227 -5.21 5.01 12.61
CA TYR A 227 -4.08 4.08 12.61
C TYR A 227 -4.34 2.95 13.60
N GLY A 228 -3.65 1.82 13.45
CA GLY A 228 -3.79 0.63 14.28
C GLY A 228 -3.93 -0.63 13.45
N THR A 229 -4.54 -1.67 13.98
CA THR A 229 -4.66 -2.99 13.34
C THR A 229 -6.09 -3.37 13.07
N ALA A 230 -6.30 -4.16 12.03
CA ALA A 230 -7.55 -4.84 11.76
C ALA A 230 -7.30 -6.23 11.20
N GLU A 231 -8.19 -7.16 11.49
CA GLU A 231 -8.18 -8.54 11.08
C GLU A 231 -9.44 -8.84 10.27
N TYR A 232 -9.28 -9.60 9.21
CA TYR A 232 -10.33 -9.89 8.25
C TYR A 232 -10.33 -11.35 7.87
N VAL A 233 -11.48 -11.83 7.44
CA VAL A 233 -11.64 -13.12 6.75
C VAL A 233 -12.30 -12.86 5.41
N THR A 234 -11.75 -13.44 4.36
CA THR A 234 -12.29 -13.37 2.99
C THR A 234 -12.48 -14.76 2.44
N VAL A 235 -13.64 -15.00 1.82
CA VAL A 235 -13.90 -16.20 1.02
C VAL A 235 -13.78 -15.83 -0.46
N THR A 236 -12.93 -16.51 -1.21
CA THR A 236 -12.71 -16.19 -2.63
C THR A 236 -12.34 -17.43 -3.45
N GLU A 237 -12.78 -17.46 -4.69
CA GLU A 237 -12.36 -18.44 -5.70
C GLU A 237 -11.06 -18.03 -6.38
N ASN A 238 -10.69 -16.74 -6.30
CA ASN A 238 -9.52 -16.18 -6.97
C ASN A 238 -8.44 -15.73 -5.99
N ILE A 239 -7.75 -16.70 -5.38
CA ILE A 239 -6.65 -16.46 -4.43
C ILE A 239 -5.54 -15.59 -5.05
N SER A 240 -5.19 -15.86 -6.31
CA SER A 240 -4.07 -15.17 -6.97
C SER A 240 -4.31 -13.69 -7.11
N LEU A 241 -5.50 -13.31 -7.57
CA LEU A 241 -5.86 -11.90 -7.67
C LEU A 241 -5.98 -11.26 -6.28
N PHE A 242 -6.58 -11.96 -5.33
CA PHE A 242 -6.68 -11.45 -3.97
C PHE A 242 -5.29 -11.19 -3.37
N ASN A 243 -4.35 -12.11 -3.51
CA ASN A 243 -2.97 -11.94 -3.08
C ASN A 243 -2.27 -10.78 -3.83
N ALA A 244 -2.53 -10.63 -5.13
CA ALA A 244 -2.01 -9.49 -5.89
C ALA A 244 -2.54 -8.15 -5.33
N LEU A 245 -3.81 -8.07 -4.93
CA LEU A 245 -4.38 -6.88 -4.30
C LEU A 245 -3.74 -6.58 -2.94
N LEU A 246 -3.51 -7.59 -2.10
CA LEU A 246 -2.82 -7.44 -0.82
C LEU A 246 -1.39 -6.94 -1.02
N ASN A 247 -0.65 -7.53 -1.97
CA ASN A 247 0.71 -7.12 -2.32
C ASN A 247 0.78 -5.68 -2.87
N VAL A 248 -0.18 -5.30 -3.73
CA VAL A 248 -0.30 -3.90 -4.21
C VAL A 248 -0.57 -2.95 -3.05
N ALA A 249 -1.48 -3.31 -2.15
CA ALA A 249 -1.80 -2.48 -0.99
C ALA A 249 -0.59 -2.30 -0.07
N GLU A 250 0.16 -3.36 0.21
CA GLU A 250 1.38 -3.28 1.01
C GLU A 250 2.47 -2.46 0.34
N PHE A 251 2.62 -2.59 -0.99
CA PHE A 251 3.69 -1.92 -1.73
C PHE A 251 3.40 -0.44 -1.96
N PHE A 252 2.18 -0.07 -2.36
CA PHE A 252 1.79 1.29 -2.72
C PHE A 252 0.88 1.99 -1.71
N GLY A 253 0.52 1.31 -0.63
CA GLY A 253 -0.42 1.83 0.35
C GLY A 253 -1.86 1.91 -0.15
N VAL A 254 -2.77 2.35 0.72
CA VAL A 254 -4.21 2.46 0.45
C VAL A 254 -4.78 3.84 0.82
N GLY A 255 -5.88 4.21 0.23
CA GLY A 255 -6.58 5.45 0.58
C GLY A 255 -6.06 6.70 -0.13
N LYS A 256 -6.22 7.85 0.51
CA LYS A 256 -5.94 9.19 -0.06
C LYS A 256 -4.62 9.77 0.46
N ASN A 257 -3.99 10.65 -0.35
CA ASN A 257 -2.77 11.39 0.00
C ASN A 257 -1.54 10.49 0.28
N ARG A 258 -1.42 9.39 -0.45
CA ARG A 258 -0.31 8.45 -0.34
C ARG A 258 1.05 9.10 -0.62
N ALA A 259 1.12 10.03 -1.56
CA ALA A 259 2.33 10.83 -1.80
C ALA A 259 2.69 11.79 -0.65
N LEU A 260 1.79 11.97 0.32
CA LEU A 260 2.04 12.72 1.54
C LEU A 260 2.25 11.80 2.76
N GLY A 261 2.57 10.53 2.56
CA GLY A 261 2.86 9.58 3.63
C GLY A 261 1.64 9.08 4.39
N LEU A 262 0.43 9.21 3.83
CA LEU A 262 -0.76 8.60 4.40
C LEU A 262 -1.07 7.28 3.70
N GLY A 263 -1.71 6.35 4.43
CA GLY A 263 -2.17 5.09 3.86
C GLY A 263 -1.07 4.04 3.68
N PHE A 264 0.10 4.20 4.28
CA PHE A 264 1.08 3.14 4.37
C PHE A 264 0.51 2.01 5.24
N VAL A 265 0.65 0.75 4.79
CA VAL A 265 0.16 -0.42 5.49
C VAL A 265 1.18 -1.55 5.45
N ARG A 266 1.10 -2.44 6.44
CA ARG A 266 1.73 -3.76 6.42
C ARG A 266 0.62 -4.79 6.39
N VAL A 267 0.77 -5.80 5.56
CA VAL A 267 -0.24 -6.83 5.36
C VAL A 267 0.34 -8.20 5.70
N THR A 268 -0.41 -9.00 6.44
CA THR A 268 -0.13 -10.40 6.69
C THR A 268 -1.32 -11.23 6.23
N HIS A 269 -1.12 -12.40 5.67
CA HIS A 269 -2.22 -13.28 5.30
C HIS A 269 -1.81 -14.75 5.32
N ARG A 270 -2.80 -15.61 5.50
CA ARG A 270 -2.67 -17.06 5.37
C ARG A 270 -3.94 -17.68 4.79
N VAL A 271 -3.79 -18.70 3.99
CA VAL A 271 -4.91 -19.54 3.53
C VAL A 271 -5.19 -20.55 4.66
N VAL A 272 -6.44 -20.59 5.11
CA VAL A 272 -6.82 -21.43 6.27
C VAL A 272 -7.40 -22.77 5.83
N ARG A 273 -8.26 -22.77 4.81
CA ARG A 273 -8.93 -23.97 4.28
C ARG A 273 -9.39 -23.77 2.84
N ASN A 274 -9.51 -24.89 2.11
CA ASN A 274 -10.43 -25.00 0.99
C ASN A 274 -11.78 -25.52 1.54
N GLU A 275 -12.92 -24.98 1.08
CA GLU A 275 -14.25 -25.32 1.62
C GLU A 275 -14.57 -26.82 1.60
N ASP A 276 -13.99 -27.60 0.68
CA ASP A 276 -14.22 -29.06 0.59
C ASP A 276 -13.68 -29.87 1.77
N SER A 277 -12.77 -29.34 2.55
CA SER A 277 -12.27 -30.02 3.75
C SER A 277 -13.12 -29.77 5.01
N ALA A 278 -14.12 -28.89 4.93
CA ALA A 278 -14.98 -28.54 6.07
C ALA A 278 -16.22 -29.43 6.21
N VAL A 279 -16.62 -30.18 5.18
CA VAL A 279 -17.86 -30.98 5.18
C VAL A 279 -17.68 -32.29 5.95
N GLU A 280 -16.46 -32.79 6.15
CA GLU A 280 -16.22 -34.06 6.88
C GLU A 280 -16.29 -33.97 8.41
N THR A 281 -16.28 -32.77 8.99
CA THR A 281 -16.18 -32.64 10.46
C THR A 281 -17.53 -32.45 11.19
N ILE A 282 -18.68 -32.42 10.47
CA ILE A 282 -20.03 -32.25 11.06
C ILE A 282 -20.86 -33.54 10.99
N ARG A 283 -20.26 -34.68 10.79
CA ARG A 283 -20.96 -35.93 11.11
C ARG A 283 -20.68 -36.24 12.60
N GLY A 284 -21.51 -35.66 13.44
CA GLY A 284 -21.56 -36.01 14.86
C GLY A 284 -21.80 -37.51 15.06
N PRO A 285 -21.36 -38.08 16.19
CA PRO A 285 -21.51 -39.46 16.45
C PRO A 285 -23.00 -39.81 16.53
N THR A 286 -23.40 -40.74 15.67
CA THR A 286 -24.70 -41.40 15.74
C THR A 286 -24.88 -41.94 17.17
N ALA A 287 -25.93 -41.50 17.84
CA ALA A 287 -26.36 -42.06 19.12
C ALA A 287 -26.51 -43.58 18.99
N LEU A 288 -25.67 -44.31 19.68
CA LEU A 288 -25.91 -45.70 19.97
C LEU A 288 -26.96 -45.77 21.07
N GLY A 289 -28.14 -46.21 20.68
CA GLY A 289 -29.10 -46.68 21.66
C GLY A 289 -28.61 -47.97 22.30
N ASN A 290 -28.83 -48.03 23.57
CA ASN A 290 -29.40 -49.07 24.41
C ASN A 290 -29.13 -48.72 25.89
#